data_4b517dcc7385636815c20a9e5df59d60
#
_entry.id   4b517dcc7385636815c20a9e5df59d60
#
_cell.length_a   1.000
_cell.length_b   1.000
_cell.length_c   1.000
_cell.angle_alpha   90.00
_cell.angle_beta   90.00
_cell.angle_gamma   90.00
#
_symmetry.space_group_name_H-M   'P 1'
#
loop_
_entity.id
_entity.type
_entity.pdbx_description
1 polymer ?
#
loop_
_entity_poly.entity_id
_entity_poly.type
_entity_poly.pdbx_seq_one_letter_code
_entity_poly.pdbx_strand_id
1 'polypeptide(L)'
;MTEDLNKPENKYPLNLPETSFPMRGDLAKREPAWLQAWTDKKLYQRIRQARQGKTKFILHDGPPYANGDIHIGHAVNKILKDIIVKAKTLSGFDAPYVPGWDCHGLPIELVVEKKPR
;
A
#
# COMPACT_ATOMS: atom_id res chain seq x y z
N MET A 1 14.30 -35.77 -38.96
CA MET A 1 13.03 -35.25 -39.47
C MET A 1 11.94 -36.19 -39.05
N THR A 2 11.37 -35.99 -37.88
CA THR A 2 10.20 -36.73 -37.43
C THR A 2 9.10 -35.68 -37.30
N GLU A 3 8.20 -35.72 -38.29
CA GLU A 3 6.99 -34.90 -38.31
C GLU A 3 6.10 -35.30 -37.14
N ASP A 4 5.72 -34.30 -36.38
CA ASP A 4 4.81 -34.38 -35.23
C ASP A 4 3.35 -34.44 -35.76
N LEU A 5 2.97 -35.60 -36.30
CA LEU A 5 1.65 -35.90 -36.81
C LEU A 5 0.73 -36.33 -35.68
N ASN A 6 0.26 -35.42 -34.82
CA ASN A 6 -1.02 -35.59 -34.08
C ASN A 6 -1.30 -34.46 -33.08
N LYS A 7 -1.40 -33.22 -33.55
CA LYS A 7 -2.22 -32.26 -32.79
C LYS A 7 -3.63 -32.31 -33.37
N PRO A 8 -4.64 -32.64 -32.57
CA PRO A 8 -6.02 -32.51 -33.05
C PRO A 8 -6.27 -31.06 -33.46
N GLU A 9 -6.59 -30.84 -34.73
CA GLU A 9 -7.07 -29.55 -35.21
C GLU A 9 -8.23 -29.13 -34.30
N ASN A 10 -8.07 -28.02 -33.60
CA ASN A 10 -9.16 -27.43 -32.80
C ASN A 10 -10.32 -27.10 -33.75
N LYS A 11 -11.35 -27.92 -33.75
CA LYS A 11 -12.54 -27.80 -34.60
C LYS A 11 -13.27 -26.46 -34.38
N TYR A 12 -12.97 -25.77 -33.27
CA TYR A 12 -13.59 -24.50 -32.90
C TYR A 12 -12.52 -23.46 -32.58
N PRO A 13 -12.62 -22.23 -33.12
CA PRO A 13 -11.70 -21.16 -32.77
C PRO A 13 -11.86 -20.79 -31.32
N LEU A 14 -10.77 -20.64 -30.60
CA LEU A 14 -10.75 -20.11 -29.24
C LEU A 14 -10.75 -18.59 -29.31
N ASN A 15 -11.88 -17.98 -28.98
CA ASN A 15 -11.97 -16.53 -28.83
C ASN A 15 -11.51 -16.13 -27.42
N LEU A 16 -10.20 -16.01 -27.22
CA LEU A 16 -9.65 -15.48 -26.00
C LEU A 16 -9.58 -13.95 -26.09
N PRO A 17 -9.99 -13.21 -25.05
CA PRO A 17 -9.88 -11.77 -25.06
C PRO A 17 -8.40 -11.35 -25.08
N GLU A 18 -8.03 -10.49 -26.02
CA GLU A 18 -6.75 -9.79 -25.97
C GLU A 18 -6.86 -8.60 -25.03
N THR A 19 -6.08 -8.60 -23.97
CA THR A 19 -6.08 -7.54 -22.98
C THR A 19 -4.67 -7.33 -22.42
N SER A 20 -4.31 -6.06 -22.21
CA SER A 20 -3.11 -5.69 -21.47
C SER A 20 -3.26 -5.87 -19.96
N PHE A 21 -4.47 -6.20 -19.49
CA PHE A 21 -4.71 -6.44 -18.07
C PHE A 21 -4.03 -7.74 -17.64
N PRO A 22 -3.14 -7.72 -16.64
CA PRO A 22 -2.37 -8.90 -16.25
C PRO A 22 -3.27 -9.94 -15.59
N MET A 23 -3.10 -11.20 -15.96
CA MET A 23 -3.82 -12.35 -15.39
C MET A 23 -3.51 -12.58 -13.90
N ARG A 24 -2.32 -12.17 -13.45
CA ARG A 24 -1.87 -12.30 -12.05
C ARG A 24 -1.70 -10.93 -11.42
N GLY A 25 -2.05 -10.82 -10.14
CA GLY A 25 -1.82 -9.60 -9.36
C GLY A 25 -0.34 -9.24 -9.28
N ASP A 26 0.51 -10.21 -8.97
CA ASP A 26 1.98 -10.11 -8.82
C ASP A 26 2.40 -8.86 -8.02
N LEU A 27 1.69 -8.62 -6.89
CA LEU A 27 1.76 -7.37 -6.13
C LEU A 27 3.16 -7.08 -5.60
N ALA A 28 3.90 -8.11 -5.20
CA ALA A 28 5.27 -7.96 -4.70
C ALA A 28 6.21 -7.28 -5.71
N LYS A 29 5.96 -7.44 -7.02
CA LYS A 29 6.73 -6.78 -8.08
C LYS A 29 6.11 -5.45 -8.52
N ARG A 30 4.79 -5.36 -8.50
CA ARG A 30 4.08 -4.18 -9.03
C ARG A 30 4.02 -3.02 -8.03
N GLU A 31 3.85 -3.31 -6.75
CA GLU A 31 3.73 -2.28 -5.72
C GLU A 31 4.96 -1.35 -5.62
N PRO A 32 6.20 -1.85 -5.66
CA PRO A 32 7.37 -0.97 -5.66
C PRO A 32 7.38 0.04 -6.81
N ALA A 33 6.99 -0.40 -8.02
CA ALA A 33 6.90 0.49 -9.18
C ALA A 33 5.78 1.54 -9.02
N TRP A 34 4.65 1.18 -8.41
CA TRP A 34 3.58 2.13 -8.10
C TRP A 34 4.01 3.17 -7.07
N LEU A 35 4.69 2.74 -6.01
CA LEU A 35 5.21 3.65 -4.99
C LEU A 35 6.19 4.66 -5.59
N GLN A 36 7.10 4.18 -6.45
CA GLN A 36 8.02 5.07 -7.16
C GLN A 36 7.26 6.09 -8.01
N ALA A 37 6.30 5.64 -8.81
CA ALA A 37 5.49 6.52 -9.66
C ALA A 37 4.68 7.54 -8.85
N TRP A 38 4.17 7.19 -7.67
CA TRP A 38 3.45 8.10 -6.78
C TRP A 38 4.38 9.15 -6.17
N THR A 39 5.59 8.76 -5.83
CA THR A 39 6.64 9.66 -5.33
C THR A 39 7.05 10.67 -6.40
N ASP A 40 7.36 10.20 -7.60
CA ASP A 40 7.78 11.04 -8.73
C ASP A 40 6.69 12.06 -9.11
N LYS A 41 5.43 11.62 -9.09
CA LYS A 41 4.27 12.47 -9.36
C LYS A 41 3.88 13.37 -8.20
N LYS A 42 4.54 13.25 -7.04
CA LYS A 42 4.17 13.94 -5.79
C LYS A 42 2.68 13.79 -5.47
N LEU A 43 2.17 12.55 -5.59
CA LEU A 43 0.72 12.27 -5.58
C LEU A 43 0.07 12.76 -4.29
N TYR A 44 0.67 12.52 -3.13
CA TYR A 44 0.12 12.95 -1.85
C TYR A 44 -0.01 14.48 -1.77
N GLN A 45 1.00 15.22 -2.18
CA GLN A 45 0.97 16.68 -2.21
C GLN A 45 -0.14 17.21 -3.12
N ARG A 46 -0.32 16.61 -4.28
CA ARG A 46 -1.42 16.95 -5.21
C ARG A 46 -2.79 16.70 -4.59
N ILE A 47 -2.97 15.59 -3.88
CA ILE A 47 -4.20 15.30 -3.14
C ILE A 47 -4.44 16.36 -2.06
N ARG A 48 -3.41 16.74 -1.31
CA ARG A 48 -3.53 17.78 -0.27
C ARG A 48 -3.97 19.12 -0.88
N GLN A 49 -3.38 19.53 -2.00
CA GLN A 49 -3.77 20.75 -2.71
C GLN A 49 -5.22 20.69 -3.21
N ALA A 50 -5.61 19.58 -3.83
CA ALA A 50 -6.96 19.40 -4.37
C ALA A 50 -8.05 19.37 -3.27
N ARG A 51 -7.69 19.09 -2.03
CA ARG A 51 -8.61 19.04 -0.88
C ARG A 51 -8.52 20.25 0.03
N GLN A 52 -7.67 21.20 -0.28
CA GLN A 52 -7.52 22.42 0.50
C GLN A 52 -8.84 23.20 0.60
N GLY A 53 -9.21 23.64 1.82
CA GLY A 53 -10.45 24.37 2.08
C GLY A 53 -11.72 23.52 2.17
N LYS A 54 -11.62 22.20 2.00
CA LYS A 54 -12.74 21.27 2.23
C LYS A 54 -12.91 20.97 3.72
N THR A 55 -14.07 20.44 4.11
CA THR A 55 -14.34 20.01 5.48
C THR A 55 -13.28 19.01 5.92
N LYS A 56 -12.64 19.26 7.05
CA LYS A 56 -11.60 18.39 7.59
C LYS A 56 -12.19 17.11 8.18
N PHE A 57 -11.50 16.01 7.92
CA PHE A 57 -11.65 14.75 8.64
C PHE A 57 -10.30 14.39 9.24
N ILE A 58 -10.21 14.32 10.55
CA ILE A 58 -8.97 14.00 11.25
C ILE A 58 -9.08 12.60 11.83
N LEU A 59 -8.22 11.70 11.35
CA LEU A 59 -8.00 10.41 11.96
C LEU A 59 -6.87 10.55 13.00
N HIS A 60 -7.20 10.32 14.26
CA HIS A 60 -6.20 10.32 15.32
C HIS A 60 -5.39 9.01 15.25
N ASP A 61 -4.11 9.12 14.95
CA ASP A 61 -3.23 7.94 14.87
C ASP A 61 -2.73 7.55 16.27
N GLY A 62 -2.88 6.27 16.62
CA GLY A 62 -2.14 5.65 17.72
C GLY A 62 -0.80 5.18 17.17
N PRO A 63 0.32 5.86 17.47
CA PRO A 63 1.60 5.51 16.89
C PRO A 63 2.14 4.21 17.50
N PRO A 64 2.85 3.38 16.73
CA PRO A 64 3.54 2.22 17.27
C PRO A 64 4.80 2.66 18.02
N TYR A 65 5.28 1.82 18.93
CA TYR A 65 6.59 2.00 19.52
C TYR A 65 7.70 1.99 18.47
N ALA A 66 8.71 2.84 18.66
CA ALA A 66 9.85 2.97 17.76
C ALA A 66 10.91 1.86 17.98
N ASN A 67 10.53 0.73 18.54
CA ASN A 67 11.40 -0.42 18.83
C ASN A 67 10.79 -1.72 18.31
N GLY A 68 11.64 -2.65 17.90
CA GLY A 68 11.25 -3.96 17.41
C GLY A 68 10.71 -4.00 15.99
N ASP A 69 10.41 -5.20 15.53
CA ASP A 69 9.96 -5.47 14.18
C ASP A 69 8.46 -5.24 14.02
N ILE A 70 8.07 -4.90 12.81
CA ILE A 70 6.66 -4.78 12.43
C ILE A 70 6.04 -6.18 12.33
N HIS A 71 4.88 -6.36 12.93
CA HIS A 71 4.11 -7.60 12.88
C HIS A 71 2.73 -7.42 12.24
N ILE A 72 2.02 -8.52 12.04
CA ILE A 72 0.72 -8.51 11.35
C ILE A 72 -0.32 -7.57 12.00
N GLY A 73 -0.27 -7.38 13.32
CA GLY A 73 -1.14 -6.43 14.01
C GLY A 73 -0.91 -4.98 13.56
N HIS A 74 0.35 -4.60 13.34
CA HIS A 74 0.68 -3.30 12.74
C HIS A 74 0.16 -3.18 11.31
N ALA A 75 0.31 -4.24 10.50
CA ALA A 75 -0.18 -4.26 9.13
C ALA A 75 -1.70 -4.04 9.08
N VAL A 76 -2.48 -4.79 9.87
CA VAL A 76 -3.93 -4.64 9.96
C VAL A 76 -4.32 -3.21 10.36
N ASN A 77 -3.69 -2.68 11.42
CA ASN A 77 -3.97 -1.33 11.90
C ASN A 77 -3.70 -0.27 10.83
N LYS A 78 -2.55 -0.32 10.16
CA LYS A 78 -2.15 0.65 9.12
C LYS A 78 -3.01 0.54 7.87
N ILE A 79 -3.38 -0.67 7.45
CA ILE A 79 -4.27 -0.88 6.30
C ILE A 79 -5.66 -0.30 6.58
N LEU A 80 -6.24 -0.54 7.76
CA LEU A 80 -7.54 0.02 8.12
C LEU A 80 -7.52 1.56 8.14
N LYS A 81 -6.48 2.16 8.68
CA LYS A 81 -6.29 3.63 8.67
C LYS A 81 -6.19 4.17 7.24
N ASP A 82 -5.41 3.50 6.39
CA ASP A 82 -5.25 3.88 4.98
C ASP A 82 -6.59 3.82 4.24
N ILE A 83 -7.37 2.77 4.44
CA ILE A 83 -8.72 2.63 3.87
C ILE A 83 -9.62 3.78 4.31
N ILE A 84 -9.65 4.09 5.60
CA ILE A 84 -10.49 5.18 6.14
C ILE A 84 -10.11 6.53 5.53
N VAL A 85 -8.81 6.87 5.54
CA VAL A 85 -8.31 8.14 5.01
C VAL A 85 -8.59 8.28 3.52
N LYS A 86 -8.35 7.22 2.76
CA LYS A 86 -8.65 7.19 1.31
C LYS A 86 -10.14 7.32 1.03
N ALA A 87 -10.99 6.57 1.75
CA ALA A 87 -12.43 6.67 1.60
C ALA A 87 -12.94 8.08 1.89
N LYS A 88 -12.50 8.70 2.98
CA LYS A 88 -12.87 10.09 3.32
C LYS A 88 -12.36 11.09 2.29
N THR A 89 -11.14 10.93 1.81
CA THR A 89 -10.60 11.76 0.73
C THR A 89 -11.44 11.65 -0.54
N LEU A 90 -11.81 10.43 -0.95
CA LEU A 90 -12.67 10.20 -2.12
C LEU A 90 -14.08 10.78 -1.92
N SER A 91 -14.59 10.76 -0.69
CA SER A 91 -15.89 11.37 -0.33
C SER A 91 -15.85 12.90 -0.26
N GLY A 92 -14.73 13.54 -0.60
CA GLY A 92 -14.63 14.99 -0.72
C GLY A 92 -14.06 15.70 0.51
N PHE A 93 -13.68 15.00 1.57
CA PHE A 93 -13.09 15.61 2.76
C PHE A 93 -11.61 15.95 2.57
N ASP A 94 -11.14 16.92 3.33
CA ASP A 94 -9.73 17.16 3.58
C ASP A 94 -9.26 16.23 4.70
N ALA A 95 -8.80 15.03 4.33
CA ALA A 95 -8.40 13.97 5.25
C ALA A 95 -6.87 13.76 5.23
N PRO A 96 -6.09 14.57 5.98
CA PRO A 96 -4.66 14.35 6.10
C PRO A 96 -4.36 13.10 6.93
N TYR A 97 -3.29 12.40 6.58
CA TYR A 97 -2.71 11.38 7.43
C TYR A 97 -1.37 11.87 7.97
N VAL A 98 -1.26 11.96 9.30
CA VAL A 98 -0.04 12.37 9.99
C VAL A 98 0.46 11.17 10.79
N PRO A 99 1.42 10.39 10.27
CA PRO A 99 2.01 9.27 10.98
C PRO A 99 2.92 9.75 12.10
N GLY A 100 3.08 8.91 13.13
CA GLY A 100 3.99 9.16 14.24
C GLY A 100 4.63 7.88 14.76
N TRP A 101 5.50 8.04 15.75
CA TRP A 101 6.14 6.98 16.51
C TRP A 101 6.03 7.27 17.99
N ASP A 102 5.81 6.22 18.79
CA ASP A 102 5.95 6.30 20.24
C ASP A 102 7.43 6.05 20.59
N CYS A 103 8.11 7.09 21.03
CA CYS A 103 9.57 7.09 21.21
C CYS A 103 10.02 7.14 22.67
N HIS A 104 9.11 6.95 23.64
CA HIS A 104 9.44 7.04 25.06
C HIS A 104 8.75 5.94 25.88
N GLY A 105 9.07 5.89 27.18
CA GLY A 105 8.55 4.92 28.13
C GLY A 105 9.41 3.66 28.25
N LEU A 106 9.06 2.85 29.24
CA LEU A 106 9.84 1.67 29.66
C LEU A 106 10.24 0.71 28.51
N PRO A 107 9.36 0.41 27.53
CA PRO A 107 9.75 -0.47 26.41
C PRO A 107 10.93 0.06 25.60
N ILE A 108 11.02 1.39 25.43
CA ILE A 108 12.13 2.02 24.69
C ILE A 108 13.38 2.09 25.55
N GLU A 109 13.25 2.48 26.81
CA GLU A 109 14.34 2.60 27.78
C GLU A 109 15.08 1.27 27.96
N LEU A 110 14.35 0.16 28.15
CA LEU A 110 14.93 -1.19 28.28
C LEU A 110 15.71 -1.64 27.04
N VAL A 111 15.28 -1.21 25.84
CA VAL A 111 16.04 -1.54 24.62
C VAL A 111 17.32 -0.74 24.54
N VAL A 112 17.32 0.51 24.98
CA VAL A 112 18.53 1.38 25.00
C VAL A 112 19.53 0.86 26.03
N GLU A 113 19.08 0.49 27.22
CA GLU A 113 19.95 -0.06 28.28
C GLU A 113 20.65 -1.35 27.87
N LYS A 114 19.97 -2.22 27.11
CA LYS A 114 20.51 -3.51 26.65
C LYS A 114 21.48 -3.38 25.47
N LYS A 115 21.59 -2.22 24.84
CA LYS A 115 22.59 -2.02 23.79
C LYS A 115 23.98 -1.84 24.41
N PRO A 116 24.96 -2.69 24.11
CA PRO A 116 26.33 -2.48 24.55
C PRO A 116 26.84 -1.14 23.98
N ARG A 117 27.54 -0.40 24.82
CA ARG A 117 28.23 0.85 24.42
C ARG A 117 29.42 0.55 23.53
#